data_6a98aa272052d2186c92061f5a5006d2
#
_entry.id   6a98aa272052d2186c92061f5a5006d2
#
_cell.length_a   1.000
_cell.length_b   1.000
_cell.length_c   1.000
_cell.angle_alpha   90.00
_cell.angle_beta   90.00
_cell.angle_gamma   90.00
#
_symmetry.space_group_name_H-M   'P 1'
#
loop_
_entity.id
_entity.type
_entity.pdbx_description
1 polymer ?
#
loop_
_entity_poly.entity_id
_entity_poly.type
_entity_poly.pdbx_seq_one_letter_code
_entity_poly.pdbx_strand_id
1 'polypeptide(L)'
;MADKKNHFVCAFCGRSSKQSKELYIPSMYEGLAICSDCSRKIAEIMSEAESERSGKKKNFKLEVPAPAAIKAELDKYVIGQDSAKKTLAVAVHNHYKRIKTAMEAKAGGKNAAAGDPFADVELDKSNVLLLGPTGSGKTLLARTLAKMLDVPFAISDATTITEAGYVGEDVENILLRLYQAADGDIERTQIGIIYIDEIDKIARKSENPSLTRDVSGEGVQQAHARSLVE
;
A
#
# COMPACT_ATOMS: atom_id res chain seq x y z
N MET A 1 -31.48 54.92 -13.46
CA MET A 1 -31.34 53.45 -13.58
C MET A 1 -31.25 52.91 -12.17
N ALA A 2 -32.28 52.20 -11.71
CA ALA A 2 -32.39 51.77 -10.33
C ALA A 2 -31.44 50.63 -10.02
N ASP A 3 -30.55 50.81 -9.04
CA ASP A 3 -29.72 49.81 -8.41
C ASP A 3 -30.61 48.64 -7.92
N LYS A 4 -30.67 47.54 -8.64
CA LYS A 4 -31.19 46.30 -8.11
C LYS A 4 -30.21 45.84 -7.04
N LYS A 5 -30.41 46.27 -5.80
CA LYS A 5 -29.71 45.70 -4.63
C LYS A 5 -29.98 44.20 -4.63
N ASN A 6 -29.04 43.40 -5.11
CA ASN A 6 -29.12 41.96 -5.07
C ASN A 6 -29.29 41.52 -3.61
N HIS A 7 -30.47 41.04 -3.32
CA HIS A 7 -30.81 40.53 -1.99
C HIS A 7 -30.45 39.05 -1.96
N PHE A 8 -29.42 38.70 -1.21
CA PHE A 8 -28.97 37.32 -1.04
C PHE A 8 -29.45 36.72 0.29
N VAL A 9 -29.79 35.47 0.29
CA VAL A 9 -30.08 34.68 1.47
C VAL A 9 -29.05 33.52 1.55
N CYS A 10 -28.45 33.38 2.72
CA CYS A 10 -27.51 32.26 2.91
C CYS A 10 -28.25 30.92 2.90
N ALA A 11 -27.89 30.03 1.97
CA ALA A 11 -28.50 28.72 1.83
C ALA A 11 -28.30 27.81 3.06
N PHE A 12 -27.31 28.08 3.91
CA PHE A 12 -26.99 27.28 5.08
C PHE A 12 -27.62 27.79 6.38
N CYS A 13 -27.53 29.09 6.67
CA CYS A 13 -28.05 29.63 7.94
C CYS A 13 -29.30 30.44 7.79
N GLY A 14 -29.80 30.69 6.57
CA GLY A 14 -31.00 31.46 6.28
C GLY A 14 -30.87 32.97 6.50
N ARG A 15 -29.72 33.51 6.93
CA ARG A 15 -29.51 34.93 7.14
C ARG A 15 -29.56 35.69 5.81
N SER A 16 -30.17 36.84 5.84
CA SER A 16 -30.31 37.72 4.69
C SER A 16 -29.23 38.79 4.68
N SER A 17 -28.76 39.18 3.49
CA SER A 17 -27.81 40.26 3.29
C SER A 17 -28.32 41.64 3.79
N LYS A 18 -29.60 41.74 4.08
CA LYS A 18 -30.20 42.94 4.73
C LYS A 18 -30.01 42.98 6.24
N GLN A 19 -29.80 41.82 6.86
CA GLN A 19 -29.75 41.65 8.32
C GLN A 19 -28.32 41.54 8.86
N SER A 20 -27.35 41.30 7.99
CA SER A 20 -25.95 41.16 8.38
C SER A 20 -25.04 41.97 7.45
N LYS A 21 -23.94 42.53 8.00
CA LYS A 21 -22.89 43.20 7.23
C LYS A 21 -21.87 42.23 6.64
N GLU A 22 -22.17 40.94 6.65
CA GLU A 22 -21.27 39.91 6.18
C GLU A 22 -21.17 39.89 4.65
N LEU A 23 -20.04 39.40 4.14
CA LEU A 23 -19.82 39.18 2.73
C LEU A 23 -20.62 37.95 2.29
N TYR A 24 -21.35 38.05 1.18
CA TYR A 24 -22.10 36.94 0.59
C TYR A 24 -21.44 36.53 -0.74
N ILE A 25 -21.14 35.26 -0.87
CA ILE A 25 -20.62 34.68 -2.10
C ILE A 25 -21.83 34.15 -2.88
N PRO A 26 -22.15 34.74 -4.05
CA PRO A 26 -23.33 34.34 -4.82
C PRO A 26 -23.13 32.95 -5.41
N SER A 27 -24.22 32.20 -5.47
CA SER A 27 -24.33 30.94 -6.17
C SER A 27 -24.63 31.16 -7.67
N MET A 28 -24.52 30.11 -8.49
CA MET A 28 -24.99 30.10 -9.87
C MET A 28 -26.53 30.25 -9.98
N TYR A 29 -27.25 30.06 -8.90
CA TYR A 29 -28.71 30.22 -8.83
C TYR A 29 -29.07 31.58 -8.25
N GLU A 30 -30.00 32.29 -8.92
CA GLU A 30 -30.43 33.63 -8.50
C GLU A 30 -30.99 33.61 -7.07
N GLY A 31 -30.56 34.58 -6.28
CA GLY A 31 -31.01 34.77 -4.90
C GLY A 31 -30.37 33.90 -3.83
N LEU A 32 -29.59 32.90 -4.20
CA LEU A 32 -28.86 32.02 -3.29
C LEU A 32 -27.41 32.47 -3.15
N ALA A 33 -26.92 32.46 -1.93
CA ALA A 33 -25.53 32.76 -1.61
C ALA A 33 -25.09 32.00 -0.36
N ILE A 34 -23.81 32.03 -0.05
CA ILE A 34 -23.24 31.55 1.21
C ILE A 34 -22.62 32.74 1.92
N CYS A 35 -22.95 32.94 3.19
CA CYS A 35 -22.30 33.99 3.97
C CYS A 35 -20.88 33.57 4.40
N SER A 36 -20.03 34.59 4.67
CA SER A 36 -18.63 34.35 5.03
C SER A 36 -18.43 33.48 6.28
N ASP A 37 -19.33 33.55 7.25
CA ASP A 37 -19.29 32.72 8.44
C ASP A 37 -19.55 31.23 8.10
N CYS A 38 -20.57 30.96 7.29
CA CYS A 38 -20.87 29.59 6.87
C CYS A 38 -19.78 29.04 5.97
N SER A 39 -19.23 29.84 5.07
CA SER A 39 -18.11 29.45 4.21
C SER A 39 -16.89 29.02 5.04
N ARG A 40 -16.56 29.80 6.10
CA ARG A 40 -15.45 29.48 7.01
C ARG A 40 -15.69 28.16 7.77
N LYS A 41 -16.89 27.99 8.35
CA LYS A 41 -17.27 26.76 9.05
C LYS A 41 -17.25 25.53 8.15
N ILE A 42 -17.69 25.66 6.89
CA ILE A 42 -17.63 24.57 5.92
C ILE A 42 -16.17 24.22 5.59
N ALA A 43 -15.33 25.24 5.38
CA ALA A 43 -13.91 25.02 5.14
C ALA A 43 -13.21 24.33 6.33
N GLU A 44 -13.54 24.70 7.57
CA GLU A 44 -13.05 24.03 8.78
C GLU A 44 -13.50 22.57 8.83
N ILE A 45 -14.79 22.28 8.64
CA ILE A 45 -15.33 20.92 8.63
C ILE A 45 -14.71 20.09 7.50
N MET A 46 -14.54 20.68 6.31
CA MET A 46 -13.91 20.00 5.19
C MET A 46 -12.43 19.70 5.47
N SER A 47 -11.71 20.65 6.07
CA SER A 47 -10.30 20.43 6.44
C SER A 47 -10.14 19.37 7.53
N GLU A 48 -11.07 19.30 8.49
CA GLU A 48 -11.13 18.24 9.50
C GLU A 48 -11.45 16.88 8.85
N ALA A 49 -12.45 16.83 7.97
CA ALA A 49 -12.81 15.62 7.25
C ALA A 49 -11.72 15.16 6.27
N GLU A 50 -10.99 16.09 5.64
CA GLU A 50 -9.82 15.77 4.83
C GLU A 50 -8.64 15.32 5.68
N SER A 51 -8.45 15.86 6.87
CA SER A 51 -7.43 15.41 7.82
C SER A 51 -7.77 14.03 8.41
N GLU A 52 -9.04 13.71 8.57
CA GLU A 52 -9.52 12.38 8.94
C GLU A 52 -9.42 11.39 7.78
N ARG A 53 -9.74 11.81 6.55
CA ARG A 53 -9.60 10.99 5.33
C ARG A 53 -8.15 10.82 4.90
N SER A 54 -7.34 11.82 5.06
CA SER A 54 -5.89 11.73 4.88
C SER A 54 -5.23 11.12 6.11
N GLY A 55 -5.95 10.24 6.85
CA GLY A 55 -5.62 9.64 8.13
C GLY A 55 -4.18 9.93 8.45
N LYS A 56 -3.85 10.80 9.40
CA LYS A 56 -2.54 11.38 9.72
C LYS A 56 -1.48 10.73 8.86
N LYS A 57 -0.94 11.40 7.83
CA LYS A 57 0.32 10.98 7.21
C LYS A 57 1.30 10.91 8.39
N LYS A 58 1.28 9.80 9.11
CA LYS A 58 2.37 9.44 9.99
C LYS A 58 3.54 9.46 9.04
N ASN A 59 4.46 10.40 9.23
CA ASN A 59 5.73 10.35 8.53
C ASN A 59 6.26 8.94 8.75
N PHE A 60 5.95 8.05 7.80
CA PHE A 60 6.33 6.65 7.89
C PHE A 60 7.85 6.62 7.76
N LYS A 61 8.51 6.43 8.87
CA LYS A 61 9.96 6.28 8.90
C LYS A 61 10.25 4.79 8.82
N LEU A 62 10.69 4.34 7.66
CA LEU A 62 11.10 2.95 7.47
C LEU A 62 12.37 2.69 8.30
N GLU A 63 12.20 2.00 9.42
CA GLU A 63 13.33 1.52 10.22
C GLU A 63 13.70 0.11 9.78
N VAL A 64 14.93 -0.06 9.32
CA VAL A 64 15.43 -1.35 8.84
C VAL A 64 16.32 -1.95 9.91
N PRO A 65 15.82 -2.92 10.70
CA PRO A 65 16.61 -3.55 11.76
C PRO A 65 17.77 -4.36 11.15
N ALA A 66 18.85 -4.51 11.90
CA ALA A 66 19.97 -5.40 11.52
C ALA A 66 19.49 -6.87 11.42
N PRO A 67 20.08 -7.71 10.54
CA PRO A 67 19.68 -9.10 10.36
C PRO A 67 19.68 -9.92 11.67
N ALA A 68 20.61 -9.64 12.58
CA ALA A 68 20.65 -10.28 13.89
C ALA A 68 19.42 -9.95 14.75
N ALA A 69 18.95 -8.70 14.71
CA ALA A 69 17.75 -8.28 15.42
C ALA A 69 16.48 -8.92 14.80
N ILE A 70 16.41 -9.00 13.47
CA ILE A 70 15.33 -9.69 12.76
C ILE A 70 15.27 -11.15 13.18
N LYS A 71 16.42 -11.85 13.17
CA LYS A 71 16.47 -13.25 13.61
C LYS A 71 16.04 -13.41 15.06
N ALA A 72 16.53 -12.56 15.95
CA ALA A 72 16.18 -12.63 17.38
C ALA A 72 14.67 -12.44 17.62
N GLU A 73 14.02 -11.59 16.82
CA GLU A 73 12.56 -11.42 16.90
C GLU A 73 11.82 -12.65 16.37
N LEU A 74 12.27 -13.24 15.25
CA LEU A 74 11.72 -14.48 14.71
C LEU A 74 11.86 -15.66 15.69
N ASP A 75 12.96 -15.70 16.46
CA ASP A 75 13.21 -16.74 17.47
C ASP A 75 12.17 -16.76 18.60
N LYS A 76 11.50 -15.63 18.86
CA LYS A 76 10.42 -15.55 19.86
C LYS A 76 9.15 -16.27 19.42
N TYR A 77 8.89 -16.39 18.12
CA TYR A 77 7.64 -16.91 17.58
C TYR A 77 7.80 -18.28 16.91
N VAL A 78 8.97 -18.57 16.36
CA VAL A 78 9.23 -19.80 15.60
C VAL A 78 10.40 -20.55 16.23
N ILE A 79 10.13 -21.77 16.65
CA ILE A 79 11.15 -22.65 17.25
C ILE A 79 11.94 -23.35 16.14
N GLY A 80 13.27 -23.43 16.29
CA GLY A 80 14.15 -24.08 15.31
C GLY A 80 14.31 -23.29 14.00
N GLN A 81 14.66 -23.96 12.92
CA GLN A 81 14.85 -23.41 11.59
C GLN A 81 15.88 -22.25 11.50
N ASP A 82 16.96 -22.35 12.25
CA ASP A 82 17.96 -21.27 12.37
C ASP A 82 18.56 -20.83 11.03
N SER A 83 18.82 -21.77 10.13
CA SER A 83 19.36 -21.48 8.79
C SER A 83 18.36 -20.64 7.96
N ALA A 84 17.09 -21.08 7.91
CA ALA A 84 16.05 -20.39 7.17
C ALA A 84 15.82 -18.96 7.73
N LYS A 85 15.78 -18.82 9.06
CA LYS A 85 15.62 -17.50 9.71
C LYS A 85 16.79 -16.56 9.40
N LYS A 86 18.04 -17.05 9.42
CA LYS A 86 19.23 -16.26 9.07
C LYS A 86 19.15 -15.77 7.61
N THR A 87 18.88 -16.67 6.69
CA THR A 87 18.78 -16.34 5.26
C THR A 87 17.66 -15.33 5.02
N LEU A 88 16.48 -15.57 5.61
CA LEU A 88 15.34 -14.68 5.48
C LEU A 88 15.60 -13.30 6.09
N ALA A 89 16.26 -13.26 7.26
CA ALA A 89 16.62 -11.99 7.92
C ALA A 89 17.57 -11.15 7.06
N VAL A 90 18.55 -11.78 6.41
CA VAL A 90 19.49 -11.07 5.50
C VAL A 90 18.75 -10.59 4.24
N ALA A 91 17.94 -11.44 3.60
CA ALA A 91 17.21 -11.09 2.40
C ALA A 91 16.26 -9.90 2.65
N VAL A 92 15.51 -9.94 3.74
CA VAL A 92 14.57 -8.89 4.14
C VAL A 92 15.32 -7.59 4.47
N HIS A 93 16.41 -7.66 5.23
CA HIS A 93 17.24 -6.50 5.52
C HIS A 93 17.75 -5.83 4.24
N ASN A 94 18.32 -6.58 3.30
CA ASN A 94 18.83 -6.06 2.05
C ASN A 94 17.71 -5.41 1.22
N HIS A 95 16.56 -6.06 1.13
CA HIS A 95 15.40 -5.53 0.41
C HIS A 95 14.96 -4.16 0.96
N TYR A 96 14.73 -4.07 2.27
CA TYR A 96 14.29 -2.81 2.88
C TYR A 96 15.38 -1.74 2.95
N LYS A 97 16.65 -2.13 3.05
CA LYS A 97 17.77 -1.20 2.92
C LYS A 97 17.77 -0.55 1.53
N ARG A 98 17.56 -1.35 0.47
CA ARG A 98 17.43 -0.84 -0.90
C ARG A 98 16.28 0.16 -1.03
N ILE A 99 15.09 -0.18 -0.54
CA ILE A 99 13.92 0.70 -0.56
C ILE A 99 14.23 2.02 0.16
N LYS A 100 14.79 1.94 1.36
CA LYS A 100 15.15 3.10 2.17
C LYS A 100 16.12 4.02 1.44
N THR A 101 17.20 3.47 0.85
CA THR A 101 18.17 4.24 0.06
C THR A 101 17.51 4.92 -1.14
N ALA A 102 16.60 4.23 -1.84
CA ALA A 102 15.86 4.81 -2.97
C ALA A 102 14.91 5.94 -2.52
N MET A 103 14.26 5.81 -1.37
CA MET A 103 13.41 6.86 -0.80
C MET A 103 14.23 8.09 -0.39
N GLU A 104 15.35 7.90 0.25
CA GLU A 104 16.28 8.97 0.67
C GLU A 104 16.85 9.72 -0.54
N ALA A 105 17.20 9.02 -1.62
CA ALA A 105 17.65 9.61 -2.88
C ALA A 105 16.55 10.49 -3.53
N LYS A 106 15.30 10.05 -3.54
CA LYS A 106 14.16 10.82 -4.06
C LYS A 106 13.87 12.06 -3.21
N ALA A 107 14.10 12.01 -1.91
CA ALA A 107 13.92 13.15 -1.00
C ALA A 107 15.00 14.23 -1.11
N GLY A 108 15.92 14.13 -2.06
CA GLY A 108 17.00 15.10 -2.27
C GLY A 108 18.12 15.03 -1.23
N GLY A 109 18.14 13.97 -0.45
CA GLY A 109 19.23 13.69 0.48
C GLY A 109 20.52 13.41 -0.27
N LYS A 110 21.44 14.37 -0.32
CA LYS A 110 22.83 14.20 -0.80
C LYS A 110 23.65 13.35 0.19
N ASN A 111 23.13 12.22 0.61
CA ASN A 111 23.84 11.26 1.43
C ASN A 111 24.24 10.00 0.62
N ALA A 112 24.69 10.18 -0.62
CA ALA A 112 25.77 9.33 -1.07
C ALA A 112 26.93 9.73 -0.16
N ALA A 113 27.22 8.93 0.86
CA ALA A 113 28.29 9.19 1.79
C ALA A 113 29.57 9.37 0.95
N ALA A 114 30.05 10.60 0.87
CA ALA A 114 31.33 10.87 0.23
C ALA A 114 32.38 10.06 1.02
N GLY A 115 32.76 8.89 0.46
CA GLY A 115 33.70 7.98 1.09
C GLY A 115 33.19 6.56 1.38
N ASP A 116 31.94 6.22 1.05
CA ASP A 116 31.50 4.82 1.12
C ASP A 116 32.03 4.06 -0.11
N PRO A 117 32.93 3.08 0.07
CA PRO A 117 33.51 2.29 -1.03
C PRO A 117 32.45 1.41 -1.74
N PHE A 118 31.24 1.32 -1.20
CA PHE A 118 30.13 0.53 -1.73
C PHE A 118 28.98 1.38 -2.27
N ALA A 119 29.19 2.70 -2.45
CA ALA A 119 28.17 3.62 -2.95
C ALA A 119 27.64 3.25 -4.35
N ASP A 120 28.48 2.59 -5.18
CA ASP A 120 28.14 2.18 -6.54
C ASP A 120 27.53 0.77 -6.63
N VAL A 121 27.31 0.10 -5.49
CA VAL A 121 26.73 -1.25 -5.47
C VAL A 121 25.21 -1.15 -5.56
N GLU A 122 24.66 -1.60 -6.67
CA GLU A 122 23.23 -1.75 -6.86
C GLU A 122 22.74 -3.04 -6.18
N LEU A 123 21.71 -2.92 -5.34
CA LEU A 123 21.04 -4.06 -4.74
C LEU A 123 19.82 -4.41 -5.57
N ASP A 124 19.82 -5.57 -6.19
CA ASP A 124 18.69 -6.09 -6.96
C ASP A 124 17.48 -6.43 -6.09
N LYS A 125 16.29 -6.33 -6.70
CA LYS A 125 15.06 -6.84 -6.11
C LYS A 125 15.12 -8.36 -6.13
N SER A 126 14.95 -9.00 -4.98
CA SER A 126 14.90 -10.45 -4.86
C SER A 126 13.59 -10.92 -4.23
N ASN A 127 13.01 -11.96 -4.82
CA ASN A 127 11.89 -12.69 -4.22
C ASN A 127 12.45 -13.85 -3.39
N VAL A 128 11.72 -14.22 -2.33
CA VAL A 128 12.13 -15.32 -1.44
C VAL A 128 11.20 -16.50 -1.62
N LEU A 129 11.74 -17.65 -1.93
CA LEU A 129 11.01 -18.90 -2.03
C LEU A 129 11.18 -19.71 -0.73
N LEU A 130 10.06 -20.01 -0.06
CA LEU A 130 10.02 -20.83 1.15
C LEU A 130 9.57 -22.24 0.82
N LEU A 131 10.46 -23.23 0.94
CA LEU A 131 10.19 -24.65 0.68
C LEU A 131 10.11 -25.40 2.01
N GLY A 132 9.16 -26.32 2.12
CA GLY A 132 9.01 -27.16 3.29
C GLY A 132 7.61 -27.75 3.43
N PRO A 133 7.42 -28.78 4.28
CA PRO A 133 6.14 -29.43 4.49
C PRO A 133 5.10 -28.46 5.06
N THR A 134 3.83 -28.83 4.93
CA THR A 134 2.72 -28.11 5.58
C THR A 134 2.94 -28.11 7.09
N GLY A 135 2.61 -27.00 7.75
CA GLY A 135 2.81 -26.86 9.20
C GLY A 135 4.24 -26.49 9.64
N SER A 136 5.20 -26.34 8.71
CA SER A 136 6.57 -25.94 9.06
C SER A 136 6.73 -24.45 9.46
N GLY A 137 5.65 -23.67 9.45
CA GLY A 137 5.67 -22.26 9.89
C GLY A 137 6.03 -21.23 8.83
N LYS A 138 6.00 -21.59 7.52
CA LYS A 138 6.33 -20.67 6.42
C LYS A 138 5.52 -19.38 6.48
N THR A 139 4.20 -19.48 6.54
CA THR A 139 3.27 -18.35 6.63
C THR A 139 3.46 -17.55 7.92
N LEU A 140 3.77 -18.23 9.04
CA LEU A 140 4.04 -17.57 10.32
C LEU A 140 5.30 -16.72 10.26
N LEU A 141 6.37 -17.20 9.63
CA LEU A 141 7.60 -16.44 9.41
C LEU A 141 7.33 -15.15 8.64
N ALA A 142 6.61 -15.23 7.50
CA ALA A 142 6.29 -14.07 6.67
C ALA A 142 5.42 -13.05 7.42
N ARG A 143 4.40 -13.51 8.15
CA ARG A 143 3.50 -12.65 8.93
C ARG A 143 4.24 -11.98 10.09
N THR A 144 5.13 -12.69 10.77
CA THR A 144 5.92 -12.14 11.86
C THR A 144 6.87 -11.05 11.37
N LEU A 145 7.49 -11.24 10.20
CA LEU A 145 8.33 -10.23 9.56
C LEU A 145 7.54 -8.96 9.23
N ALA A 146 6.38 -9.08 8.59
CA ALA A 146 5.56 -7.93 8.25
C ALA A 146 5.14 -7.13 9.49
N LYS A 147 4.75 -7.83 10.56
CA LYS A 147 4.40 -7.23 11.85
C LYS A 147 5.57 -6.50 12.49
N MET A 148 6.76 -7.09 12.46
CA MET A 148 7.97 -6.51 13.06
C MET A 148 8.41 -5.25 12.31
N LEU A 149 8.27 -5.24 10.99
CA LEU A 149 8.64 -4.12 10.14
C LEU A 149 7.56 -3.03 10.06
N ASP A 150 6.39 -3.28 10.66
CA ASP A 150 5.19 -2.42 10.58
C ASP A 150 4.79 -2.10 9.13
N VAL A 151 4.84 -3.11 8.26
CA VAL A 151 4.47 -2.98 6.84
C VAL A 151 3.18 -3.73 6.54
N PRO A 152 2.39 -3.29 5.54
CA PRO A 152 1.20 -3.99 5.08
C PRO A 152 1.51 -5.42 4.65
N PHE A 153 0.58 -6.33 4.91
CA PHE A 153 0.75 -7.74 4.61
C PHE A 153 -0.50 -8.32 3.96
N ALA A 154 -0.33 -8.90 2.78
CA ALA A 154 -1.38 -9.64 2.08
C ALA A 154 -0.99 -11.10 1.90
N ILE A 155 -1.99 -11.98 2.05
CA ILE A 155 -1.87 -13.41 1.76
C ILE A 155 -2.79 -13.73 0.60
N SER A 156 -2.29 -14.52 -0.35
CA SER A 156 -3.09 -15.11 -1.41
C SER A 156 -2.75 -16.59 -1.57
N ASP A 157 -3.76 -17.37 -1.89
CA ASP A 157 -3.60 -18.77 -2.25
C ASP A 157 -3.53 -18.89 -3.77
N ALA A 158 -2.45 -19.41 -4.29
CA ALA A 158 -2.22 -19.53 -5.71
C ALA A 158 -3.27 -20.41 -6.44
N THR A 159 -3.93 -21.33 -5.72
CA THR A 159 -4.96 -22.21 -6.29
C THR A 159 -6.28 -21.51 -6.58
N THR A 160 -6.55 -20.38 -5.94
CA THR A 160 -7.78 -19.59 -6.13
C THR A 160 -7.66 -18.56 -7.23
N ILE A 161 -6.45 -18.33 -7.72
CA ILE A 161 -6.13 -17.27 -8.68
C ILE A 161 -6.33 -17.79 -10.10
N THR A 162 -6.97 -16.97 -10.93
CA THR A 162 -7.16 -17.24 -12.36
C THR A 162 -6.68 -16.05 -13.21
N GLU A 163 -6.46 -16.28 -14.50
CA GLU A 163 -6.20 -15.17 -15.44
C GLU A 163 -7.43 -14.23 -15.50
N ALA A 164 -7.19 -12.93 -15.61
CA ALA A 164 -8.23 -11.90 -15.63
C ALA A 164 -9.34 -12.22 -16.65
N GLY A 165 -10.60 -12.13 -16.18
CA GLY A 165 -11.77 -12.40 -17.00
C GLY A 165 -12.33 -13.83 -16.93
N TYR A 166 -11.75 -14.69 -16.09
CA TYR A 166 -12.28 -16.04 -15.82
C TYR A 166 -12.86 -16.12 -14.40
N VAL A 167 -13.61 -17.21 -14.12
CA VAL A 167 -14.21 -17.45 -12.81
C VAL A 167 -13.12 -17.80 -11.80
N GLY A 168 -12.81 -16.86 -10.90
CA GLY A 168 -11.80 -16.97 -9.85
C GLY A 168 -11.39 -15.59 -9.35
N GLU A 169 -10.35 -15.53 -8.54
CA GLU A 169 -9.75 -14.26 -8.10
C GLU A 169 -8.68 -13.83 -9.12
N ASP A 170 -8.77 -12.60 -9.59
CA ASP A 170 -7.74 -12.04 -10.46
C ASP A 170 -6.45 -11.76 -9.68
N VAL A 171 -5.30 -11.88 -10.36
CA VAL A 171 -3.98 -11.57 -9.75
C VAL A 171 -3.97 -10.15 -9.16
N GLU A 172 -4.66 -9.20 -9.81
CA GLU A 172 -4.77 -7.82 -9.35
C GLU A 172 -5.48 -7.69 -8.00
N ASN A 173 -6.33 -8.64 -7.62
CA ASN A 173 -6.97 -8.65 -6.29
C ASN A 173 -5.97 -8.80 -5.14
N ILE A 174 -4.79 -9.35 -5.39
CA ILE A 174 -3.71 -9.43 -4.40
C ILE A 174 -3.22 -8.01 -4.04
N LEU A 175 -3.02 -7.18 -5.06
CA LEU A 175 -2.62 -5.78 -4.87
C LEU A 175 -3.72 -4.98 -4.16
N LEU A 176 -4.99 -5.24 -4.52
CA LEU A 176 -6.12 -4.61 -3.83
C LEU A 176 -6.17 -4.98 -2.34
N ARG A 177 -5.93 -6.26 -2.00
CA ARG A 177 -5.83 -6.69 -0.59
C ARG A 177 -4.68 -6.02 0.14
N LEU A 178 -3.52 -5.87 -0.52
CA LEU A 178 -2.39 -5.16 0.07
C LEU A 178 -2.70 -3.68 0.29
N TYR A 179 -3.35 -3.02 -0.68
CA TYR A 179 -3.81 -1.64 -0.57
C TYR A 179 -4.83 -1.44 0.57
N GLN A 180 -5.76 -2.38 0.74
CA GLN A 180 -6.68 -2.38 1.87
C GLN A 180 -5.95 -2.59 3.21
N ALA A 181 -4.95 -3.48 3.25
CA ALA A 181 -4.13 -3.68 4.45
C ALA A 181 -3.24 -2.46 4.79
N ALA A 182 -3.02 -1.59 3.82
CA ALA A 182 -2.33 -0.30 3.96
C ALA A 182 -3.27 0.86 4.32
N ASP A 183 -4.55 0.61 4.62
CA ASP A 183 -5.60 1.62 4.86
C ASP A 183 -5.76 2.62 3.69
N GLY A 184 -5.50 2.18 2.45
CA GLY A 184 -5.60 3.00 1.25
C GLY A 184 -4.40 3.93 1.02
N ASP A 185 -3.30 3.75 1.75
CA ASP A 185 -2.07 4.51 1.57
C ASP A 185 -1.18 3.85 0.52
N ILE A 186 -0.98 4.53 -0.61
CA ILE A 186 -0.16 4.04 -1.74
C ILE A 186 1.31 3.91 -1.33
N GLU A 187 1.86 4.88 -0.59
CA GLU A 187 3.27 4.87 -0.17
C GLU A 187 3.55 3.67 0.75
N ARG A 188 2.63 3.37 1.66
CA ARG A 188 2.70 2.17 2.49
C ARG A 188 2.50 0.88 1.69
N THR A 189 1.61 0.89 0.72
CA THR A 189 1.36 -0.28 -0.15
C THR A 189 2.63 -0.71 -0.90
N GLN A 190 3.40 0.25 -1.43
CA GLN A 190 4.63 0.00 -2.18
C GLN A 190 5.73 -0.71 -1.40
N ILE A 191 5.67 -0.67 -0.07
CA ILE A 191 6.63 -1.33 0.81
C ILE A 191 6.08 -2.57 1.50
N GLY A 192 4.86 -2.96 1.15
CA GLY A 192 4.18 -4.11 1.74
C GLY A 192 4.79 -5.46 1.33
N ILE A 193 4.39 -6.49 2.04
CA ILE A 193 4.79 -7.88 1.78
C ILE A 193 3.59 -8.65 1.25
N ILE A 194 3.75 -9.30 0.11
CA ILE A 194 2.81 -10.27 -0.44
C ILE A 194 3.35 -11.67 -0.18
N TYR A 195 2.53 -12.52 0.42
CA TYR A 195 2.81 -13.94 0.60
C TYR A 195 1.87 -14.75 -0.27
N ILE A 196 2.43 -15.50 -1.19
CA ILE A 196 1.68 -16.39 -2.09
C ILE A 196 1.88 -17.82 -1.58
N ASP A 197 0.80 -18.46 -1.11
CA ASP A 197 0.81 -19.83 -0.66
C ASP A 197 0.49 -20.80 -1.81
N GLU A 198 0.89 -22.05 -1.66
CA GLU A 198 0.60 -23.15 -2.58
C GLU A 198 1.02 -22.94 -4.04
N ILE A 199 2.06 -22.13 -4.29
CA ILE A 199 2.53 -21.78 -5.64
C ILE A 199 2.94 -23.01 -6.47
N ASP A 200 3.29 -24.12 -5.82
CA ASP A 200 3.59 -25.41 -6.46
C ASP A 200 2.38 -26.03 -7.16
N LYS A 201 1.16 -25.66 -6.79
CA LYS A 201 -0.07 -26.18 -7.38
C LYS A 201 -0.30 -25.63 -8.78
N ILE A 202 0.15 -24.41 -9.06
CA ILE A 202 0.06 -23.78 -10.40
C ILE A 202 0.98 -24.49 -11.41
N ALA A 203 2.06 -25.12 -10.95
CA ALA A 203 3.04 -25.76 -11.80
C ALA A 203 2.57 -27.11 -12.39
N ARG A 204 1.42 -27.64 -11.96
CA ARG A 204 0.89 -28.90 -12.49
C ARG A 204 0.29 -28.64 -13.88
N LYS A 205 1.01 -29.09 -14.92
CA LYS A 205 0.41 -29.25 -16.25
C LYS A 205 -0.75 -30.23 -16.15
N SER A 206 -1.93 -29.84 -16.61
CA SER A 206 -3.00 -30.78 -16.86
C SER A 206 -2.50 -31.80 -17.87
N GLU A 207 -2.56 -33.11 -17.56
CA GLU A 207 -2.15 -34.21 -18.46
C GLU A 207 -3.02 -34.32 -19.71
N ASN A 208 -4.08 -33.51 -19.82
CA ASN A 208 -4.93 -33.43 -21.01
C ASN A 208 -4.50 -32.28 -21.91
N PRO A 209 -3.97 -32.53 -23.11
CA PRO A 209 -3.75 -31.54 -24.14
C PRO A 209 -5.10 -31.17 -24.79
N SER A 210 -6.06 -30.64 -24.02
CA SER A 210 -7.24 -30.07 -24.60
C SER A 210 -6.87 -28.72 -25.21
N LEU A 211 -7.38 -28.42 -26.39
CA LEU A 211 -7.20 -27.20 -27.18
C LEU A 211 -7.66 -25.91 -26.48
N THR A 212 -7.95 -25.95 -25.21
CA THR A 212 -8.32 -24.81 -24.35
C THR A 212 -7.08 -24.27 -23.63
N ARG A 213 -6.84 -22.98 -23.80
CA ARG A 213 -5.83 -22.20 -23.09
C ARG A 213 -5.88 -22.54 -21.59
N ASP A 214 -4.75 -22.90 -21.01
CA ASP A 214 -4.65 -23.19 -19.57
C ASP A 214 -4.68 -21.88 -18.76
N VAL A 215 -5.89 -21.48 -18.38
CA VAL A 215 -6.16 -20.22 -17.66
C VAL A 215 -5.83 -20.30 -16.16
N SER A 216 -5.57 -21.49 -15.64
CA SER A 216 -5.25 -21.72 -14.22
C SER A 216 -3.77 -22.04 -13.96
N GLY A 217 -3.00 -22.36 -14.98
CA GLY A 217 -1.59 -22.71 -14.87
C GLY A 217 -0.65 -21.64 -15.44
N GLU A 218 -0.37 -21.71 -16.74
CA GLU A 218 0.62 -20.85 -17.40
C GLU A 218 0.18 -19.37 -17.42
N GLY A 219 -1.10 -19.08 -17.64
CA GLY A 219 -1.64 -17.72 -17.64
C GLY A 219 -1.46 -17.04 -16.28
N VAL A 220 -1.71 -17.76 -15.18
CA VAL A 220 -1.51 -17.24 -13.82
C VAL A 220 -0.02 -17.03 -13.53
N GLN A 221 0.86 -17.95 -13.94
CA GLN A 221 2.31 -17.79 -13.78
C GLN A 221 2.83 -16.54 -14.50
N GLN A 222 2.38 -16.28 -15.74
CA GLN A 222 2.77 -15.10 -16.50
C GLN A 222 2.25 -13.81 -15.86
N ALA A 223 1.00 -13.80 -15.37
CA ALA A 223 0.43 -12.64 -14.68
C ALA A 223 1.16 -12.35 -13.37
N HIS A 224 1.50 -13.38 -12.59
CA HIS A 224 2.33 -13.25 -11.40
C HIS A 224 3.72 -12.70 -11.72
N ALA A 225 4.37 -13.21 -12.76
CA ALA A 225 5.69 -12.73 -13.17
C ALA A 225 5.66 -11.25 -13.51
N ARG A 226 4.62 -10.77 -14.21
CA ARG A 226 4.46 -9.34 -14.52
C ARG A 226 4.23 -8.49 -13.27
N SER A 227 3.34 -8.88 -12.37
CA SER A 227 3.04 -8.13 -11.15
C SER A 227 4.20 -8.08 -10.15
N LEU A 228 5.17 -9.01 -10.24
CA LEU A 228 6.35 -9.04 -9.37
C LEU A 228 7.54 -8.25 -9.93
N VAL A 229 7.51 -7.88 -11.21
CA VAL A 229 8.60 -7.14 -11.89
C VAL A 229 8.37 -5.64 -11.90
N GLU A 230 7.12 -5.17 -11.90
CA GLU A 230 6.76 -3.75 -11.79
C GLU A 230 6.79 -3.27 -10.32
#